data_370b721b9feb31d4f5ddf56fdd5c89ff
#
_entry.id   370b721b9feb31d4f5ddf56fdd5c89ff
#
_cell.length_a   1.000
_cell.length_b   1.000
_cell.length_c   1.000
_cell.angle_alpha   90.00
_cell.angle_beta   90.00
_cell.angle_gamma   90.00
#
_symmetry.space_group_name_H-M   'P 1'
#
loop_
_entity.id
_entity.type
_entity.pdbx_description
1 polymer ?
#
loop_
_entity_poly.entity_id
_entity_poly.type
_entity_poly.pdbx_seq_one_letter_code
_entity_poly.pdbx_strand_id
1 'polypeptide(L)'
;GVGNTIMIVMSYPLLKDASMLQMLLYYLAIISSSQFSGSIIATVFGVPGESSSLPAVVEGNRMFNRGVGNFAISNAALGSVLGSFVALVSVYLVMPFAIDLIKKFYNNNIQIIILFLASTSICFLLGKSVLQNIFVFSIGILLGLIGTNWSPYFVFLPEVMPYETFPLLMHQIPLFPVIVALYVFPTLLQTSSMFSTYTARIDYEDKNSFYEHFKEFVKHIPSSLRGSAFGAFIGLVPHIGANVSSNISYAIEKKMRVKEGTYNDKGDIKSLVSAETANNSTGLVSLLPLILI
;
A
#
# COMPACT_ATOMS: atom_id res chain seq x y z
N GLY A 1 -9.51 4.37 -7.16
CA GLY A 1 -9.78 5.40 -6.20
C GLY A 1 -9.09 6.71 -6.53
N VAL A 2 -9.59 7.77 -5.94
CA VAL A 2 -8.91 9.08 -5.97
C VAL A 2 -7.84 9.03 -4.88
N GLY A 3 -6.58 9.31 -5.24
CA GLY A 3 -5.47 9.27 -4.27
C GLY A 3 -5.64 10.31 -3.15
N ASN A 4 -5.13 10.01 -1.97
CA ASN A 4 -5.21 10.86 -0.76
C ASN A 4 -4.82 12.31 -1.04
N THR A 5 -3.71 12.52 -1.74
CA THR A 5 -3.20 13.86 -2.06
C THR A 5 -4.19 14.68 -2.86
N ILE A 6 -4.82 14.08 -3.87
CA ILE A 6 -5.82 14.75 -4.70
C ILE A 6 -7.05 15.12 -3.85
N MET A 7 -7.53 14.18 -3.02
CA MET A 7 -8.66 14.43 -2.12
C MET A 7 -8.39 15.57 -1.14
N ILE A 8 -7.20 15.60 -0.55
CA ILE A 8 -6.77 16.67 0.37
C ILE A 8 -6.75 18.01 -0.35
N VAL A 9 -6.11 18.09 -1.52
CA VAL A 9 -6.01 19.33 -2.30
C VAL A 9 -7.38 19.81 -2.74
N MET A 10 -8.26 18.92 -3.24
CA MET A 10 -9.61 19.29 -3.69
C MET A 10 -10.50 19.74 -2.53
N SER A 11 -10.31 19.20 -1.33
CA SER A 11 -11.11 19.59 -0.16
C SER A 11 -10.59 20.83 0.58
N TYR A 12 -9.36 21.25 0.30
CA TYR A 12 -8.76 22.42 0.98
C TYR A 12 -9.63 23.68 0.93
N PRO A 13 -10.25 24.09 -0.19
CA PRO A 13 -11.11 25.25 -0.25
C PRO A 13 -12.33 25.17 0.70
N LEU A 14 -12.81 23.96 0.98
CA LEU A 14 -13.94 23.72 1.90
C LEU A 14 -13.54 23.84 3.36
N LEU A 15 -12.25 23.71 3.65
CA LEU A 15 -11.70 23.66 5.00
C LEU A 15 -10.94 24.93 5.42
N LYS A 16 -10.90 25.96 4.55
CA LYS A 16 -10.11 27.17 4.83
C LYS A 16 -10.53 27.90 6.13
N ASP A 17 -11.80 27.78 6.52
CA ASP A 17 -12.34 28.39 7.73
C ASP A 17 -12.48 27.38 8.90
N ALA A 18 -12.01 26.13 8.69
CA ALA A 18 -12.05 25.09 9.71
C ALA A 18 -10.90 25.26 10.72
N SER A 19 -11.14 24.87 11.96
CA SER A 19 -10.07 24.83 12.97
C SER A 19 -9.03 23.78 12.61
N MET A 20 -7.82 23.91 13.12
CA MET A 20 -6.73 22.93 12.92
C MET A 20 -7.16 21.51 13.29
N LEU A 21 -7.89 21.34 14.40
CA LEU A 21 -8.40 20.04 14.82
C LEU A 21 -9.39 19.46 13.80
N GLN A 22 -10.31 20.28 13.26
CA GLN A 22 -11.23 19.83 12.23
C GLN A 22 -10.52 19.41 10.95
N MET A 23 -9.50 20.16 10.51
CA MET A 23 -8.68 19.79 9.36
C MET A 23 -7.96 18.47 9.58
N LEU A 24 -7.33 18.28 10.76
CA LEU A 24 -6.64 17.04 11.10
C LEU A 24 -7.59 15.85 11.10
N LEU A 25 -8.75 15.95 11.74
CA LEU A 25 -9.75 14.89 11.75
C LEU A 25 -10.27 14.55 10.34
N TYR A 26 -10.47 15.56 9.53
CA TYR A 26 -10.90 15.38 8.15
C TYR A 26 -9.83 14.66 7.31
N TYR A 27 -8.57 15.05 7.43
CA TYR A 27 -7.47 14.41 6.71
C TYR A 27 -7.23 12.98 7.19
N LEU A 28 -7.34 12.73 8.50
CA LEU A 28 -7.32 11.37 9.06
C LEU A 28 -8.41 10.49 8.43
N ALA A 29 -9.63 11.01 8.32
CA ALA A 29 -10.74 10.28 7.71
C ALA A 29 -10.50 9.99 6.22
N ILE A 30 -9.97 10.96 5.47
CA ILE A 30 -9.60 10.77 4.05
C ILE A 30 -8.54 9.67 3.94
N ILE A 31 -7.45 9.76 4.71
CA ILE A 31 -6.35 8.80 4.63
C ILE A 31 -6.85 7.39 4.94
N SER A 32 -7.57 7.23 6.06
CA SER A 32 -8.07 5.91 6.47
C SER A 32 -9.06 5.32 5.46
N SER A 33 -10.00 6.12 4.95
CA SER A 33 -11.03 5.65 4.01
C SER A 33 -10.45 5.34 2.63
N SER A 34 -9.52 6.13 2.14
CA SER A 34 -8.93 5.90 0.82
C SER A 34 -8.05 4.64 0.79
N GLN A 35 -7.31 4.38 1.86
CA GLN A 35 -6.51 3.17 1.99
C GLN A 35 -7.37 1.91 1.90
N PHE A 36 -8.49 1.87 2.63
CA PHE A 36 -9.43 0.76 2.54
C PHE A 36 -10.11 0.68 1.17
N SER A 37 -10.56 1.80 0.59
CA SER A 37 -11.22 1.79 -0.72
C SER A 37 -10.31 1.29 -1.84
N GLY A 38 -9.01 1.53 -1.74
CA GLY A 38 -8.00 0.96 -2.64
C GLY A 38 -7.98 -0.56 -2.63
N SER A 39 -8.15 -1.17 -1.46
CA SER A 39 -8.19 -2.63 -1.30
C SER A 39 -9.46 -3.26 -1.84
N ILE A 40 -10.61 -2.56 -1.83
CA ILE A 40 -11.84 -3.04 -2.49
C ILE A 40 -11.60 -3.17 -4.01
N ILE A 41 -11.07 -2.12 -4.63
CA ILE A 41 -10.77 -2.12 -6.08
C ILE A 41 -9.76 -3.22 -6.40
N ALA A 42 -8.71 -3.36 -5.59
CA ALA A 42 -7.69 -4.39 -5.75
C ALA A 42 -8.28 -5.80 -5.67
N THR A 43 -9.18 -6.03 -4.72
CA THR A 43 -9.85 -7.33 -4.53
C THR A 43 -10.80 -7.65 -5.68
N VAL A 44 -11.63 -6.71 -6.10
CA VAL A 44 -12.67 -6.95 -7.12
C VAL A 44 -12.09 -7.01 -8.53
N PHE A 45 -11.27 -6.03 -8.88
CA PHE A 45 -10.79 -5.87 -10.26
C PHE A 45 -9.36 -6.38 -10.49
N GLY A 46 -8.63 -6.79 -9.46
CA GLY A 46 -7.24 -7.21 -9.60
C GLY A 46 -6.29 -6.05 -9.96
N VAL A 47 -6.70 -4.80 -9.73
CA VAL A 47 -5.94 -3.59 -10.01
C VAL A 47 -5.71 -2.83 -8.70
N PRO A 48 -4.46 -2.49 -8.34
CA PRO A 48 -4.23 -1.78 -7.11
C PRO A 48 -4.85 -0.38 -7.18
N GLY A 49 -5.74 -0.07 -6.25
CA GLY A 49 -6.29 1.28 -6.08
C GLY A 49 -5.26 2.26 -5.54
N GLU A 50 -4.33 1.74 -4.74
CA GLU A 50 -3.12 2.38 -4.22
C GLU A 50 -1.97 1.37 -4.24
N SER A 51 -0.73 1.85 -4.21
CA SER A 51 0.45 0.97 -4.19
C SER A 51 0.54 0.09 -2.92
N SER A 52 -0.10 0.51 -1.83
CA SER A 52 -0.24 -0.27 -0.60
C SER A 52 -1.22 -1.44 -0.70
N SER A 53 -2.11 -1.44 -1.69
CA SER A 53 -3.13 -2.47 -1.89
C SER A 53 -2.67 -3.64 -2.79
N LEU A 54 -1.38 -3.72 -3.13
CA LEU A 54 -0.81 -4.86 -3.87
C LEU A 54 -1.10 -6.23 -3.24
N PRO A 55 -1.02 -6.40 -1.91
CA PRO A 55 -1.42 -7.67 -1.29
C PRO A 55 -2.89 -8.05 -1.53
N ALA A 56 -3.79 -7.06 -1.62
CA ALA A 56 -5.19 -7.31 -1.96
C ALA A 56 -5.37 -7.74 -3.41
N VAL A 57 -4.54 -7.27 -4.35
CA VAL A 57 -4.48 -7.80 -5.72
C VAL A 57 -4.07 -9.26 -5.71
N VAL A 58 -3.07 -9.64 -4.90
CA VAL A 58 -2.53 -11.00 -4.92
C VAL A 58 -3.46 -11.96 -4.18
N GLU A 59 -3.89 -11.65 -2.98
CA GLU A 59 -4.65 -12.56 -2.14
C GLU A 59 -6.17 -12.33 -2.25
N GLY A 60 -6.61 -11.08 -2.18
CA GLY A 60 -8.02 -10.72 -2.22
C GLY A 60 -8.68 -11.04 -3.56
N ASN A 61 -8.02 -10.72 -4.69
CA ASN A 61 -8.56 -11.01 -6.01
C ASN A 61 -8.65 -12.53 -6.30
N ARG A 62 -7.68 -13.31 -5.79
CA ARG A 62 -7.80 -14.78 -5.86
C ARG A 62 -9.02 -15.29 -5.12
N MET A 63 -9.32 -14.73 -3.95
CA MET A 63 -10.51 -15.07 -3.17
C MET A 63 -11.79 -14.62 -3.87
N PHE A 64 -11.79 -13.42 -4.45
CA PHE A 64 -12.91 -12.90 -5.22
C PHE A 64 -13.25 -13.82 -6.41
N ASN A 65 -12.25 -14.23 -7.17
CA ASN A 65 -12.42 -15.14 -8.33
C ASN A 65 -12.90 -16.54 -7.95
N ARG A 66 -12.85 -16.89 -6.66
CA ARG A 66 -13.40 -18.13 -6.09
C ARG A 66 -14.80 -17.96 -5.51
N GLY A 67 -15.43 -16.79 -5.63
CA GLY A 67 -16.75 -16.52 -5.08
C GLY A 67 -16.79 -16.13 -3.60
N VAL A 68 -15.62 -16.04 -2.92
CA VAL A 68 -15.52 -15.63 -1.50
C VAL A 68 -14.99 -14.19 -1.34
N GLY A 69 -15.29 -13.34 -2.30
CA GLY A 69 -14.84 -11.94 -2.32
C GLY A 69 -15.39 -11.12 -1.16
N ASN A 70 -16.66 -11.32 -0.76
CA ASN A 70 -17.27 -10.64 0.37
C ASN A 70 -16.53 -10.93 1.67
N PHE A 71 -16.10 -12.18 1.86
CA PHE A 71 -15.28 -12.58 3.00
C PHE A 71 -13.94 -11.85 3.02
N ALA A 72 -13.25 -11.76 1.87
CA ALA A 72 -11.98 -11.04 1.75
C ALA A 72 -12.15 -9.56 2.08
N ILE A 73 -13.15 -8.88 1.48
CA ILE A 73 -13.42 -7.44 1.68
C ILE A 73 -13.83 -7.16 3.14
N SER A 74 -14.71 -7.98 3.73
CA SER A 74 -15.14 -7.82 5.12
C SER A 74 -13.96 -7.95 6.09
N ASN A 75 -13.08 -8.93 5.89
CA ASN A 75 -11.91 -9.12 6.73
C ASN A 75 -10.86 -8.02 6.52
N ALA A 76 -10.68 -7.52 5.30
CA ALA A 76 -9.84 -6.36 5.02
C ALA A 76 -10.37 -5.10 5.73
N ALA A 77 -11.70 -4.87 5.71
CA ALA A 77 -12.34 -3.78 6.42
C ALA A 77 -12.11 -3.87 7.94
N LEU A 78 -12.36 -5.04 8.53
CA LEU A 78 -12.14 -5.29 9.96
C LEU A 78 -10.65 -5.12 10.33
N GLY A 79 -9.76 -5.58 9.47
CA GLY A 79 -8.32 -5.36 9.60
C GLY A 79 -7.97 -3.87 9.59
N SER A 80 -8.51 -3.11 8.65
CA SER A 80 -8.30 -1.67 8.53
C SER A 80 -8.79 -0.91 9.78
N VAL A 81 -9.96 -1.27 10.31
CA VAL A 81 -10.50 -0.70 11.56
C VAL A 81 -9.59 -1.03 12.74
N LEU A 82 -9.17 -2.29 12.89
CA LEU A 82 -8.27 -2.70 13.96
C LEU A 82 -6.91 -2.03 13.84
N GLY A 83 -6.35 -1.93 12.63
CA GLY A 83 -5.10 -1.23 12.36
C GLY A 83 -5.16 0.24 12.75
N SER A 84 -6.24 0.92 12.39
CA SER A 84 -6.50 2.32 12.78
C SER A 84 -6.63 2.47 14.29
N PHE A 85 -7.35 1.57 14.95
CA PHE A 85 -7.50 1.60 16.41
C PHE A 85 -6.16 1.39 17.13
N VAL A 86 -5.39 0.37 16.73
CA VAL A 86 -4.04 0.13 17.29
C VAL A 86 -3.12 1.31 17.05
N ALA A 87 -3.21 1.95 15.88
CA ALA A 87 -2.45 3.16 15.58
C ALA A 87 -2.77 4.29 16.56
N LEU A 88 -4.04 4.58 16.78
CA LEU A 88 -4.47 5.63 17.72
C LEU A 88 -3.96 5.37 19.14
N VAL A 89 -4.09 4.14 19.60
CA VAL A 89 -3.56 3.72 20.92
C VAL A 89 -2.05 3.85 20.97
N SER A 90 -1.35 3.40 19.91
CA SER A 90 0.10 3.50 19.81
C SER A 90 0.58 4.95 19.81
N VAL A 91 -0.10 5.82 19.06
CA VAL A 91 0.18 7.26 19.03
C VAL A 91 0.05 7.85 20.43
N TYR A 92 -1.05 7.57 21.12
CA TYR A 92 -1.28 8.08 22.47
C TYR A 92 -0.21 7.65 23.47
N LEU A 93 0.18 6.37 23.43
CA LEU A 93 1.16 5.80 24.37
C LEU A 93 2.61 6.20 24.03
N VAL A 94 2.93 6.28 22.74
CA VAL A 94 4.32 6.46 22.27
C VAL A 94 4.64 7.93 22.02
N MET A 95 3.63 8.79 21.84
CA MET A 95 3.81 10.21 21.51
C MET A 95 4.85 10.92 22.40
N PRO A 96 4.84 10.80 23.73
CA PRO A 96 5.83 11.49 24.58
C PRO A 96 7.28 11.12 24.26
N PHE A 97 7.52 9.83 23.94
CA PHE A 97 8.84 9.31 23.59
C PHE A 97 9.19 9.50 22.11
N ALA A 98 8.17 9.45 21.23
CA ALA A 98 8.35 9.60 19.80
C ALA A 98 8.83 11.00 19.41
N ILE A 99 8.40 12.04 20.12
CA ILE A 99 8.82 13.44 19.88
C ILE A 99 10.34 13.57 19.94
N ASP A 100 10.96 13.06 20.99
CA ASP A 100 12.41 13.15 21.18
C ASP A 100 13.16 12.28 20.16
N LEU A 101 12.64 11.10 19.89
CA LEU A 101 13.21 10.18 18.91
C LEU A 101 13.16 10.77 17.49
N ILE A 102 12.02 11.32 17.08
CA ILE A 102 11.84 11.92 15.77
C ILE A 102 12.76 13.12 15.60
N LYS A 103 12.84 14.02 16.56
CA LYS A 103 13.78 15.16 16.52
C LYS A 103 15.22 14.72 16.35
N LYS A 104 15.62 13.61 17.00
CA LYS A 104 16.97 13.06 16.90
C LYS A 104 17.24 12.39 15.56
N PHE A 105 16.24 11.71 14.98
CA PHE A 105 16.35 10.99 13.71
C PHE A 105 15.91 11.83 12.49
N TYR A 106 15.43 13.04 12.70
CA TYR A 106 15.11 13.97 11.61
C TYR A 106 16.39 14.53 10.99
N ASN A 107 17.14 13.63 10.36
CA ASN A 107 18.34 13.95 9.59
C ASN A 107 18.21 13.30 8.22
N ASN A 108 18.35 14.08 7.15
CA ASN A 108 18.22 13.63 5.78
C ASN A 108 19.04 12.37 5.47
N ASN A 109 20.22 12.24 6.04
CA ASN A 109 21.11 11.10 5.82
C ASN A 109 20.53 9.79 6.39
N ILE A 110 19.93 9.85 7.57
CA ILE A 110 19.31 8.70 8.22
C ILE A 110 18.05 8.28 7.48
N GLN A 111 17.26 9.24 7.00
CA GLN A 111 16.08 8.96 6.18
C GLN A 111 16.43 8.22 4.89
N ILE A 112 17.47 8.63 4.18
CA ILE A 112 17.96 7.95 2.98
C ILE A 112 18.38 6.52 3.30
N ILE A 113 19.12 6.30 4.40
CA ILE A 113 19.54 4.96 4.81
C ILE A 113 18.32 4.06 5.10
N ILE A 114 17.34 4.58 5.84
CA ILE A 114 16.13 3.82 6.18
C ILE A 114 15.33 3.50 4.92
N LEU A 115 15.15 4.46 4.01
CA LEU A 115 14.47 4.24 2.73
C LEU A 115 15.18 3.17 1.89
N PHE A 116 16.51 3.23 1.84
CA PHE A 116 17.32 2.24 1.15
C PHE A 116 17.17 0.84 1.77
N LEU A 117 17.24 0.73 3.11
CA LEU A 117 17.04 -0.53 3.82
C LEU A 117 15.62 -1.09 3.63
N ALA A 118 14.59 -0.25 3.68
CA ALA A 118 13.22 -0.66 3.42
C ALA A 118 13.05 -1.17 1.99
N SER A 119 13.59 -0.46 1.01
CA SER A 119 13.52 -0.84 -0.41
C SER A 119 14.26 -2.15 -0.69
N THR A 120 15.46 -2.32 -0.12
CA THR A 120 16.21 -3.57 -0.25
C THR A 120 15.52 -4.74 0.44
N SER A 121 14.89 -4.51 1.61
CA SER A 121 14.09 -5.55 2.29
C SER A 121 12.94 -6.05 1.42
N ILE A 122 12.25 -5.18 0.69
CA ILE A 122 11.21 -5.57 -0.27
C ILE A 122 11.79 -6.49 -1.35
N CYS A 123 12.97 -6.16 -1.91
CA CYS A 123 13.63 -6.98 -2.92
C CYS A 123 13.96 -8.41 -2.41
N PHE A 124 14.30 -8.55 -1.13
CA PHE A 124 14.58 -9.85 -0.53
C PHE A 124 13.35 -10.66 -0.15
N LEU A 125 12.23 -10.00 0.14
CA LEU A 125 11.03 -10.63 0.70
C LEU A 125 9.97 -11.00 -0.35
N LEU A 126 9.81 -10.23 -1.42
CA LEU A 126 8.64 -10.32 -2.31
C LEU A 126 8.78 -11.27 -3.50
N GLY A 127 9.93 -11.76 -3.89
CA GLY A 127 10.07 -12.51 -5.13
C GLY A 127 10.60 -13.93 -4.98
N LYS A 128 10.58 -14.67 -6.08
CA LYS A 128 11.18 -16.00 -6.18
C LYS A 128 12.71 -15.94 -6.33
N SER A 129 13.23 -14.86 -6.91
CA SER A 129 14.66 -14.64 -7.17
C SER A 129 15.05 -13.21 -6.80
N VAL A 130 16.02 -13.08 -5.91
CA VAL A 130 16.56 -11.79 -5.47
C VAL A 130 17.08 -10.98 -6.67
N LEU A 131 17.74 -11.63 -7.62
CA LEU A 131 18.30 -10.96 -8.79
C LEU A 131 17.22 -10.35 -9.67
N GLN A 132 16.11 -11.07 -9.89
CA GLN A 132 14.96 -10.54 -10.64
C GLN A 132 14.32 -9.35 -9.92
N ASN A 133 14.20 -9.41 -8.59
CA ASN A 133 13.63 -8.32 -7.80
C ASN A 133 14.50 -7.06 -7.84
N ILE A 134 15.84 -7.22 -7.73
CA ILE A 134 16.78 -6.11 -7.88
C ILE A 134 16.68 -5.50 -9.28
N PHE A 135 16.59 -6.32 -10.32
CA PHE A 135 16.44 -5.84 -11.70
C PHE A 135 15.16 -5.03 -11.88
N VAL A 136 14.01 -5.55 -11.44
CA VAL A 136 12.72 -4.83 -11.51
C VAL A 136 12.75 -3.55 -10.67
N PHE A 137 13.33 -3.60 -9.47
CA PHE A 137 13.50 -2.43 -8.61
C PHE A 137 14.36 -1.35 -9.27
N SER A 138 15.46 -1.75 -9.93
CA SER A 138 16.32 -0.82 -10.67
C SER A 138 15.60 -0.16 -11.84
N ILE A 139 14.77 -0.90 -12.58
CA ILE A 139 13.89 -0.33 -13.61
C ILE A 139 12.92 0.69 -13.00
N GLY A 140 12.32 0.36 -11.85
CA GLY A 140 11.42 1.28 -11.14
C GLY A 140 12.12 2.60 -10.75
N ILE A 141 13.34 2.53 -10.25
CA ILE A 141 14.16 3.72 -9.93
C ILE A 141 14.44 4.52 -11.21
N LEU A 142 14.88 3.88 -12.28
CA LEU A 142 15.17 4.57 -13.55
C LEU A 142 13.94 5.29 -14.10
N LEU A 143 12.78 4.65 -14.09
CA LEU A 143 11.52 5.29 -14.49
C LEU A 143 11.13 6.45 -13.58
N GLY A 144 11.36 6.32 -12.26
CA GLY A 144 11.07 7.38 -11.29
C GLY A 144 12.01 8.58 -11.39
N LEU A 145 13.21 8.41 -11.95
CA LEU A 145 14.17 9.49 -12.13
C LEU A 145 13.90 10.33 -13.39
N ILE A 146 13.12 9.82 -14.34
CA ILE A 146 12.77 10.55 -15.56
C ILE A 146 12.03 11.85 -15.19
N GLY A 147 12.48 12.97 -15.73
CA GLY A 147 11.86 14.29 -15.51
C GLY A 147 12.08 14.88 -14.12
N THR A 148 12.91 14.27 -13.28
CA THR A 148 13.33 14.85 -11.99
C THR A 148 14.53 15.78 -12.17
N ASN A 149 14.82 16.63 -11.18
CA ASN A 149 16.01 17.48 -11.16
C ASN A 149 17.34 16.69 -11.19
N TRP A 150 17.29 15.37 -10.96
CA TRP A 150 18.43 14.45 -11.07
C TRP A 150 18.63 13.92 -12.48
N SER A 151 17.62 14.09 -13.36
CA SER A 151 17.66 13.66 -14.76
C SER A 151 18.90 14.15 -15.52
N PRO A 152 19.37 15.41 -15.37
CA PRO A 152 20.58 15.89 -16.05
C PRO A 152 21.86 15.13 -15.67
N TYR A 153 21.91 14.56 -14.45
CA TYR A 153 23.10 13.84 -13.98
C TYR A 153 23.06 12.35 -14.37
N PHE A 154 21.91 11.81 -14.65
CA PHE A 154 21.73 10.41 -15.07
C PHE A 154 21.64 10.23 -16.59
N VAL A 155 21.29 11.28 -17.32
CA VAL A 155 21.38 11.26 -18.78
C VAL A 155 22.84 11.52 -19.14
N PHE A 156 23.61 10.45 -19.24
CA PHE A 156 24.98 10.45 -19.79
C PHE A 156 25.05 10.93 -21.25
N LEU A 157 24.03 11.61 -21.76
CA LEU A 157 23.86 11.96 -23.15
C LEU A 157 23.44 13.43 -23.42
N PRO A 158 23.84 14.43 -22.61
CA PRO A 158 23.48 15.81 -22.94
C PRO A 158 24.11 16.29 -24.25
N GLU A 159 25.23 15.70 -24.66
CA GLU A 159 25.91 16.06 -25.94
C GLU A 159 25.39 15.27 -27.14
N VAL A 160 24.71 14.14 -26.95
CA VAL A 160 24.28 13.23 -28.01
C VAL A 160 22.80 13.38 -28.35
N MET A 161 21.98 13.82 -27.40
CA MET A 161 20.54 14.04 -27.61
C MET A 161 20.12 15.42 -27.12
N PRO A 162 19.95 16.41 -28.03
CA PRO A 162 19.42 17.72 -27.66
C PRO A 162 18.04 17.55 -26.98
N TYR A 163 17.82 18.23 -25.87
CA TYR A 163 16.56 18.25 -25.12
C TYR A 163 15.32 18.53 -25.97
N GLU A 164 15.49 19.21 -27.07
CA GLU A 164 14.43 19.50 -28.06
C GLU A 164 13.87 18.23 -28.72
N THR A 165 14.64 17.15 -28.76
CA THR A 165 14.25 15.90 -29.44
C THR A 165 13.39 14.97 -28.60
N PHE A 166 13.44 15.08 -27.26
CA PHE A 166 12.69 14.22 -26.34
C PHE A 166 11.98 15.01 -25.22
N PRO A 167 10.96 15.81 -25.55
CA PRO A 167 10.21 16.58 -24.55
C PRO A 167 9.55 15.70 -23.47
N LEU A 168 9.28 14.42 -23.78
CA LEU A 168 8.74 13.45 -22.81
C LEU A 168 9.68 13.15 -21.64
N LEU A 169 10.99 13.25 -21.84
CA LEU A 169 11.97 13.01 -20.77
C LEU A 169 12.12 14.19 -19.80
N MET A 170 11.56 15.35 -20.14
CA MET A 170 11.55 16.53 -19.28
C MET A 170 10.43 16.52 -18.25
N HIS A 171 9.43 15.67 -18.42
CA HIS A 171 8.30 15.57 -17.53
C HIS A 171 8.36 14.28 -16.73
N GLN A 172 8.06 14.36 -15.44
CA GLN A 172 7.93 13.17 -14.60
C GLN A 172 6.86 12.25 -15.18
N ILE A 173 7.15 10.96 -15.19
CA ILE A 173 6.13 9.97 -15.53
C ILE A 173 5.18 9.88 -14.35
N PRO A 174 3.90 10.28 -14.48
CA PRO A 174 2.96 10.17 -13.39
C PRO A 174 2.75 8.71 -12.99
N LEU A 175 2.67 8.42 -11.71
CA LEU A 175 2.50 7.06 -11.19
C LEU A 175 1.23 6.37 -11.72
N PHE A 176 0.16 7.13 -11.92
CA PHE A 176 -1.13 6.59 -12.38
C PHE A 176 -1.04 5.90 -13.76
N PRO A 177 -0.49 6.49 -14.84
CA PRO A 177 -0.26 5.78 -16.10
C PRO A 177 0.59 4.52 -15.96
N VAL A 178 1.61 4.54 -15.10
CA VAL A 178 2.46 3.35 -14.87
C VAL A 178 1.63 2.22 -14.23
N ILE A 179 0.81 2.52 -13.24
CA ILE A 179 -0.10 1.53 -12.63
C ILE A 179 -1.08 0.98 -13.68
N VAL A 180 -1.68 1.84 -14.48
CA VAL A 180 -2.60 1.42 -15.55
C VAL A 180 -1.89 0.51 -16.54
N ALA A 181 -0.68 0.87 -16.99
CA ALA A 181 0.09 0.07 -17.93
C ALA A 181 0.50 -1.29 -17.37
N LEU A 182 0.89 -1.37 -16.11
CA LEU A 182 1.40 -2.60 -15.50
C LEU A 182 0.30 -3.55 -14.99
N TYR A 183 -0.86 -3.04 -14.62
CA TYR A 183 -1.92 -3.85 -13.99
C TYR A 183 -3.22 -3.90 -14.79
N VAL A 184 -3.71 -2.75 -15.27
CA VAL A 184 -4.99 -2.71 -15.99
C VAL A 184 -4.83 -3.29 -17.38
N PHE A 185 -3.82 -2.87 -18.12
CA PHE A 185 -3.61 -3.29 -19.50
C PHE A 185 -3.40 -4.82 -19.64
N PRO A 186 -2.52 -5.47 -18.86
CA PRO A 186 -2.41 -6.94 -18.88
C PRO A 186 -3.71 -7.65 -18.50
N THR A 187 -4.45 -7.12 -17.53
CA THR A 187 -5.74 -7.70 -17.12
C THR A 187 -6.77 -7.61 -18.27
N LEU A 188 -6.83 -6.47 -18.95
CA LEU A 188 -7.71 -6.31 -20.12
C LEU A 188 -7.34 -7.26 -21.26
N LEU A 189 -6.04 -7.44 -21.55
CA LEU A 189 -5.57 -8.38 -22.57
C LEU A 189 -5.92 -9.83 -22.22
N GLN A 190 -5.74 -10.23 -20.97
CA GLN A 190 -6.12 -11.57 -20.50
C GLN A 190 -7.63 -11.76 -20.58
N THR A 191 -8.41 -10.78 -20.14
CA THR A 191 -9.87 -10.85 -20.19
C THR A 191 -10.36 -10.90 -21.63
N SER A 192 -9.79 -10.10 -22.54
CA SER A 192 -10.18 -10.11 -23.96
C SER A 192 -9.93 -11.48 -24.63
N SER A 193 -8.85 -12.17 -24.25
CA SER A 193 -8.57 -13.53 -24.73
C SER A 193 -9.53 -14.59 -24.16
N MET A 194 -10.13 -14.31 -23.00
CA MET A 194 -11.08 -15.20 -22.31
C MET A 194 -12.55 -14.92 -22.66
N PHE A 195 -12.88 -13.82 -23.32
CA PHE A 195 -14.27 -13.45 -23.64
C PHE A 195 -15.01 -14.49 -24.50
N SER A 196 -14.30 -15.38 -25.17
CA SER A 196 -14.92 -16.48 -25.91
C SER A 196 -15.37 -17.68 -25.05
N THR A 197 -14.97 -17.70 -23.75
CA THR A 197 -15.18 -18.88 -22.90
C THR A 197 -15.86 -18.57 -21.56
N TYR A 198 -16.02 -17.28 -21.21
CA TYR A 198 -16.46 -16.88 -19.88
C TYR A 198 -17.91 -16.39 -19.88
N THR A 199 -18.86 -17.32 -19.83
CA THR A 199 -20.11 -17.14 -19.10
C THR A 199 -19.92 -17.69 -17.68
N ALA A 200 -18.88 -17.29 -16.98
CA ALA A 200 -18.77 -17.66 -15.59
C ALA A 200 -19.77 -16.81 -14.82
N ARG A 201 -20.91 -17.40 -14.52
CA ARG A 201 -21.62 -17.09 -13.30
C ARG A 201 -20.56 -17.23 -12.20
N ILE A 202 -20.18 -16.10 -11.60
CA ILE A 202 -19.54 -16.11 -10.28
C ILE A 202 -20.66 -16.61 -9.37
N ASP A 203 -20.73 -17.90 -9.16
CA ASP A 203 -21.58 -18.45 -8.12
C ASP A 203 -20.99 -17.91 -6.82
N TYR A 204 -21.67 -16.94 -6.25
CA TYR A 204 -21.35 -16.40 -4.93
C TYR A 204 -21.58 -17.53 -3.93
N GLU A 205 -20.51 -18.28 -3.62
CA GLU A 205 -20.54 -19.32 -2.58
C GLU A 205 -20.67 -18.70 -1.18
N ASP A 206 -20.28 -17.41 -1.05
CA ASP A 206 -20.27 -16.73 0.23
C ASP A 206 -21.64 -16.12 0.53
N LYS A 207 -22.48 -16.95 1.15
CA LYS A 207 -23.80 -16.57 1.67
C LYS A 207 -23.74 -16.10 3.14
N ASN A 208 -22.55 -16.04 3.72
CA ASN A 208 -22.36 -15.71 5.12
C ASN A 208 -22.72 -14.25 5.40
N SER A 209 -23.29 -14.01 6.57
CA SER A 209 -23.56 -12.66 7.03
C SER A 209 -22.27 -11.95 7.48
N PHE A 210 -22.30 -10.63 7.57
CA PHE A 210 -21.17 -9.86 8.13
C PHE A 210 -20.79 -10.32 9.55
N TYR A 211 -21.77 -10.77 10.34
CA TYR A 211 -21.52 -11.30 11.69
C TYR A 211 -20.65 -12.58 11.64
N GLU A 212 -20.88 -13.47 10.71
CA GLU A 212 -20.08 -14.68 10.53
C GLU A 212 -18.66 -14.34 10.09
N HIS A 213 -18.50 -13.36 9.18
CA HIS A 213 -17.18 -12.84 8.79
C HIS A 213 -16.44 -12.23 9.99
N PHE A 214 -17.14 -11.50 10.85
CA PHE A 214 -16.57 -10.95 12.08
C PHE A 214 -16.09 -12.06 13.01
N LYS A 215 -16.89 -13.10 13.21
CA LYS A 215 -16.51 -14.27 14.05
C LYS A 215 -15.27 -14.97 13.51
N GLU A 216 -15.16 -15.10 12.18
CA GLU A 216 -13.94 -15.63 11.56
C GLU A 216 -12.75 -14.68 11.70
N PHE A 217 -12.96 -13.35 11.57
CA PHE A 217 -11.91 -12.36 11.74
C PHE A 217 -11.23 -12.45 13.11
N VAL A 218 -11.96 -12.79 14.17
CA VAL A 218 -11.38 -12.97 15.51
C VAL A 218 -10.22 -13.97 15.49
N LYS A 219 -10.26 -14.99 14.63
CA LYS A 219 -9.17 -15.97 14.46
C LYS A 219 -7.94 -15.37 13.75
N HIS A 220 -8.10 -14.21 13.13
CA HIS A 220 -7.06 -13.51 12.39
C HIS A 220 -6.44 -12.34 13.15
N ILE A 221 -6.96 -12.05 14.37
CA ILE A 221 -6.44 -10.98 15.24
C ILE A 221 -4.92 -11.09 15.46
N PRO A 222 -4.30 -12.26 15.69
CA PRO A 222 -2.84 -12.32 15.85
C PRO A 222 -2.08 -11.83 14.63
N SER A 223 -2.55 -12.12 13.41
CA SER A 223 -1.94 -11.62 12.16
C SER A 223 -2.15 -10.11 12.02
N SER A 224 -3.35 -9.64 12.38
CA SER A 224 -3.70 -8.21 12.40
C SER A 224 -2.81 -7.43 13.37
N LEU A 225 -2.60 -7.93 14.58
CA LEU A 225 -1.75 -7.27 15.58
C LEU A 225 -0.28 -7.23 15.15
N ARG A 226 0.23 -8.29 14.53
CA ARG A 226 1.58 -8.25 13.94
C ARG A 226 1.67 -7.19 12.85
N GLY A 227 0.70 -7.16 11.93
CA GLY A 227 0.62 -6.14 10.89
C GLY A 227 0.56 -4.73 11.47
N SER A 228 -0.31 -4.50 12.45
CA SER A 228 -0.44 -3.20 13.12
C SER A 228 0.85 -2.76 13.81
N ALA A 229 1.55 -3.66 14.49
CA ALA A 229 2.82 -3.36 15.15
C ALA A 229 3.89 -2.93 14.14
N PHE A 230 4.01 -3.66 13.02
CA PHE A 230 4.89 -3.25 11.92
C PHE A 230 4.48 -1.91 11.33
N GLY A 231 3.19 -1.73 11.09
CA GLY A 231 2.65 -0.49 10.55
C GLY A 231 2.93 0.71 11.45
N ALA A 232 2.68 0.58 12.75
CA ALA A 232 2.95 1.63 13.73
C ALA A 232 4.44 1.97 13.81
N PHE A 233 5.32 0.96 13.83
CA PHE A 233 6.76 1.17 13.87
C PHE A 233 7.27 1.89 12.62
N ILE A 234 6.87 1.44 11.43
CA ILE A 234 7.27 2.04 10.15
C ILE A 234 6.67 3.45 10.00
N GLY A 235 5.44 3.67 10.48
CA GLY A 235 4.78 4.97 10.44
C GLY A 235 5.49 6.07 11.26
N LEU A 236 6.30 5.70 12.25
CA LEU A 236 7.15 6.66 12.98
C LEU A 236 8.31 7.20 12.14
N VAL A 237 8.64 6.52 11.05
CA VAL A 237 9.75 6.94 10.19
C VAL A 237 9.23 7.84 9.09
N PRO A 238 9.64 9.12 9.05
CA PRO A 238 9.22 10.07 8.03
C PRO A 238 9.49 9.53 6.63
N HIS A 239 8.60 9.83 5.69
CA HIS A 239 8.69 9.48 4.27
C HIS A 239 8.62 7.99 3.92
N ILE A 240 8.58 7.07 4.89
CA ILE A 240 8.27 5.67 4.64
C ILE A 240 6.76 5.50 4.66
N GLY A 241 6.17 5.45 3.49
CA GLY A 241 4.71 5.38 3.36
C GLY A 241 4.11 4.01 3.71
N ALA A 242 2.79 4.00 3.81
CA ALA A 242 1.97 2.80 4.03
C ALA A 242 2.23 1.68 3.00
N ASN A 243 2.71 2.03 1.81
CA ASN A 243 3.09 1.09 0.76
C ASN A 243 4.18 0.11 1.21
N VAL A 244 5.21 0.64 1.86
CA VAL A 244 6.35 -0.17 2.34
C VAL A 244 5.88 -1.09 3.47
N SER A 245 5.15 -0.56 4.43
CA SER A 245 4.70 -1.33 5.58
C SER A 245 3.73 -2.44 5.21
N SER A 246 2.75 -2.16 4.36
CA SER A 246 1.80 -3.14 3.84
C SER A 246 2.51 -4.32 3.17
N ASN A 247 3.43 -4.01 2.23
CA ASN A 247 4.14 -5.03 1.48
C ASN A 247 5.12 -5.85 2.35
N ILE A 248 5.82 -5.21 3.30
CA ILE A 248 6.70 -5.92 4.24
C ILE A 248 5.88 -6.82 5.16
N SER A 249 4.80 -6.29 5.74
CA SER A 249 3.91 -7.06 6.62
C SER A 249 3.33 -8.28 5.91
N TYR A 250 2.85 -8.09 4.67
CA TYR A 250 2.42 -9.16 3.80
C TYR A 250 3.50 -10.23 3.60
N ALA A 251 4.71 -9.80 3.23
CA ALA A 251 5.80 -10.73 2.92
C ALA A 251 6.23 -11.55 4.15
N ILE A 252 6.26 -10.93 5.32
CA ILE A 252 6.60 -11.60 6.58
C ILE A 252 5.50 -12.63 6.93
N GLU A 253 4.22 -12.22 6.92
CA GLU A 253 3.12 -13.11 7.26
C GLU A 253 3.06 -14.28 6.27
N LYS A 254 3.15 -14.03 4.97
CA LYS A 254 3.20 -15.06 3.94
C LYS A 254 4.34 -16.05 4.16
N LYS A 255 5.56 -15.55 4.45
CA LYS A 255 6.73 -16.41 4.70
C LYS A 255 6.52 -17.29 5.93
N MET A 256 5.93 -16.77 6.99
CA MET A 256 5.55 -17.53 8.19
C MET A 256 4.56 -18.64 7.83
N ARG A 257 3.49 -18.28 7.11
CA ARG A 257 2.42 -19.20 6.69
C ARG A 257 2.95 -20.33 5.79
N VAL A 258 3.82 -19.98 4.84
CA VAL A 258 4.49 -20.99 3.97
C VAL A 258 5.36 -21.92 4.81
N LYS A 259 6.14 -21.39 5.76
CA LYS A 259 7.00 -22.21 6.64
C LYS A 259 6.18 -23.16 7.53
N GLU A 260 5.00 -22.72 7.99
CA GLU A 260 4.08 -23.52 8.78
C GLU A 260 3.27 -24.53 7.94
N GLY A 261 3.37 -24.49 6.62
CA GLY A 261 2.57 -25.33 5.72
C GLY A 261 1.07 -24.95 5.70
N THR A 262 0.73 -23.75 6.15
CA THR A 262 -0.65 -23.28 6.31
C THR A 262 -1.03 -22.18 5.31
N TYR A 263 -0.14 -21.79 4.40
CA TYR A 263 -0.42 -20.81 3.34
C TYR A 263 -1.38 -21.38 2.31
N ASN A 264 -2.38 -20.57 1.94
CA ASN A 264 -3.36 -20.95 0.94
C ASN A 264 -3.06 -20.27 -0.40
N ASP A 265 -2.55 -21.01 -1.38
CA ASP A 265 -2.22 -20.50 -2.73
C ASP A 265 -3.42 -19.94 -3.50
N LYS A 266 -4.65 -20.28 -3.09
CA LYS A 266 -5.89 -19.78 -3.67
C LYS A 266 -6.38 -18.47 -3.03
N GLY A 267 -5.57 -17.82 -2.22
CA GLY A 267 -5.82 -16.62 -1.47
C GLY A 267 -5.72 -16.85 0.03
N ASP A 268 -4.73 -16.21 0.69
CA ASP A 268 -4.47 -16.33 2.12
C ASP A 268 -4.98 -15.11 2.88
N ILE A 269 -6.06 -15.32 3.64
CA ILE A 269 -6.73 -14.26 4.38
C ILE A 269 -5.86 -13.63 5.46
N LYS A 270 -4.99 -14.41 6.13
CA LYS A 270 -4.13 -13.87 7.18
C LYS A 270 -3.06 -12.94 6.62
N SER A 271 -2.49 -13.31 5.47
CA SER A 271 -1.53 -12.46 4.75
C SER A 271 -2.18 -11.17 4.26
N LEU A 272 -3.44 -11.24 3.77
CA LEU A 272 -4.22 -10.07 3.38
C LEU A 272 -4.48 -9.15 4.57
N VAL A 273 -5.04 -9.69 5.64
CA VAL A 273 -5.42 -8.91 6.84
C VAL A 273 -4.19 -8.28 7.51
N SER A 274 -3.05 -8.98 7.56
CA SER A 274 -1.80 -8.42 8.09
C SER A 274 -1.32 -7.21 7.28
N ALA A 275 -1.44 -7.26 5.97
CA ALA A 275 -1.10 -6.14 5.09
C ALA A 275 -2.04 -4.94 5.27
N GLU A 276 -3.34 -5.20 5.35
CA GLU A 276 -4.36 -4.15 5.52
C GLU A 276 -4.24 -3.44 6.87
N THR A 277 -4.00 -4.19 7.94
CA THR A 277 -3.76 -3.58 9.25
C THR A 277 -2.49 -2.75 9.28
N ALA A 278 -1.41 -3.22 8.65
CA ALA A 278 -0.17 -2.46 8.54
C ALA A 278 -0.36 -1.17 7.73
N ASN A 279 -1.10 -1.24 6.63
CA ASN A 279 -1.44 -0.10 5.78
C ASN A 279 -2.09 1.02 6.61
N ASN A 280 -3.21 0.72 7.26
CA ASN A 280 -3.98 1.70 8.03
C ASN A 280 -3.23 2.18 9.29
N SER A 281 -2.52 1.28 9.96
CA SER A 281 -1.70 1.65 11.11
C SER A 281 -0.60 2.64 10.73
N THR A 282 0.11 2.40 9.63
CA THR A 282 1.14 3.31 9.14
C THR A 282 0.56 4.66 8.74
N GLY A 283 -0.54 4.67 7.99
CA GLY A 283 -1.14 5.89 7.50
C GLY A 283 -1.49 6.87 8.62
N LEU A 284 -2.03 6.37 9.72
CA LEU A 284 -2.35 7.21 10.89
C LEU A 284 -1.10 7.62 11.68
N VAL A 285 -0.17 6.70 11.92
CA VAL A 285 1.05 7.00 12.70
C VAL A 285 1.97 7.96 11.93
N SER A 286 2.00 7.89 10.61
CA SER A 286 2.85 8.77 9.77
C SER A 286 2.48 10.25 9.83
N LEU A 287 1.32 10.60 10.38
CA LEU A 287 0.96 11.99 10.65
C LEU A 287 1.70 12.56 11.86
N LEU A 288 2.17 11.72 12.79
CA LEU A 288 2.94 12.19 13.95
C LEU A 288 4.17 13.01 13.55
N PRO A 289 5.07 12.53 12.69
CA PRO A 289 6.20 13.32 12.22
C PRO A 289 5.79 14.65 11.57
N LEU A 290 4.67 14.65 10.81
CA LEU A 290 4.18 15.86 10.14
C LEU A 290 3.64 16.92 11.10
N ILE A 291 3.05 16.49 12.22
CA ILE A 291 2.53 17.42 13.25
C ILE A 291 3.67 18.02 14.07
N LEU A 292 4.81 17.34 14.14
CA LEU A 292 5.95 17.70 14.99
C LEU A 292 7.02 18.54 14.28
N ILE A 293 6.90 18.68 12.94
CA ILE A 293 7.77 19.50 12.09
C ILE A 293 7.08 20.83 11.80
#